data_5a3344fa7795494db0495237b492247a
#
_entry.id   5a3344fa7795494db0495237b492247a
#
_cell.length_a   1.000
_cell.length_b   1.000
_cell.length_c   1.000
_cell.angle_alpha   90.00
_cell.angle_beta   90.00
_cell.angle_gamma   90.00
#
_symmetry.space_group_name_H-M   'P 1'
#
loop_
_entity.id
_entity.type
_entity.pdbx_description
1 polymer ?
#
loop_
_entity_poly.entity_id
_entity_poly.type
_entity_poly.pdbx_seq_one_letter_code
_entity_poly.pdbx_strand_id
1 'polypeptide(L)'
;MAVVPLPFDGGNTGRAGLDLGDAVVGRIVVCNVYKEGYTMPEFNAVENTLFIPMLGRIYASEHFQNILYDEKALSLKDMLPKSLMETGSQNQYTLLASASRSANMDRYIRDFLRRKPDGIIAELGCGLETTFYRNDDGHTRWYAVDLLDVMDYRKTLLPEPERQTYFAGDAFSDDWLRRIRIDAPDAPVLVTAGGLFHYFEEETVLALLRMLQNFGNMEVVFDSVNKSGMGMLRKKYMKQMGHADAKMFFYVDSAAALARKIGCDARAVAEEPYYLHIDKTGLKLSTKLSMNVSDRFCMVKMVHVK
;
A
#
# COMPACT_ATOMS: atom_id res chain seq x y z
N MET A 1 -2.05 24.11 -3.66
CA MET A 1 -2.94 25.14 -3.14
C MET A 1 -2.96 24.98 -1.64
N ALA A 2 -2.42 25.92 -0.92
CA ALA A 2 -2.23 25.83 0.52
C ALA A 2 -3.59 25.79 1.25
N VAL A 3 -3.75 24.87 2.17
CA VAL A 3 -4.88 24.86 3.08
C VAL A 3 -4.55 25.79 4.24
N VAL A 4 -5.25 26.90 4.29
CA VAL A 4 -5.18 27.88 5.39
C VAL A 4 -6.03 27.33 6.55
N PRO A 5 -5.55 27.34 7.80
CA PRO A 5 -6.38 26.98 8.94
C PRO A 5 -7.33 28.15 9.28
N LEU A 6 -8.62 27.85 9.44
CA LEU A 6 -9.61 28.78 9.95
C LEU A 6 -9.56 28.87 11.49
N PRO A 7 -9.76 30.06 12.08
CA PRO A 7 -9.73 30.24 13.53
C PRO A 7 -10.98 29.68 14.19
N PHE A 8 -10.81 29.12 15.39
CA PHE A 8 -11.86 28.77 16.30
C PHE A 8 -12.51 30.04 16.86
N ASP A 9 -13.80 30.18 16.68
CA ASP A 9 -14.61 31.07 17.51
C ASP A 9 -15.80 30.30 18.08
N GLY A 10 -15.99 30.42 19.37
CA GLY A 10 -16.99 29.68 20.12
C GLY A 10 -18.35 30.38 20.12
N GLY A 11 -19.41 29.59 20.01
CA GLY A 11 -20.75 30.11 20.34
C GLY A 11 -21.92 29.44 19.61
N ASN A 12 -22.57 28.54 20.35
CA ASN A 12 -24.01 28.32 20.41
C ASN A 12 -24.82 27.73 19.23
N THR A 13 -25.38 26.54 19.56
CA THR A 13 -26.71 25.97 19.23
C THR A 13 -27.37 26.26 17.88
N GLY A 14 -27.61 25.19 17.13
CA GLY A 14 -28.61 25.19 16.05
C GLY A 14 -28.48 23.97 15.15
N ARG A 15 -29.45 23.06 15.20
CA ARG A 15 -29.60 21.95 14.24
C ARG A 15 -29.69 22.49 12.82
N ALA A 16 -28.74 22.15 12.00
CA ALA A 16 -28.91 22.17 10.54
C ALA A 16 -28.10 21.02 9.96
N GLY A 17 -28.74 20.20 9.15
CA GLY A 17 -28.12 19.09 8.45
C GLY A 17 -27.04 19.62 7.52
N LEU A 18 -25.83 19.12 7.67
CA LEU A 18 -24.73 19.36 6.74
C LEU A 18 -24.69 18.18 5.75
N ASP A 19 -25.07 18.53 4.54
CA ASP A 19 -24.80 17.75 3.34
C ASP A 19 -23.27 17.77 3.13
N LEU A 20 -22.61 16.66 3.44
CA LEU A 20 -21.17 16.46 3.23
C LEU A 20 -20.97 15.74 1.89
N GLY A 21 -21.32 16.42 0.80
CA GLY A 21 -20.88 16.06 -0.53
C GLY A 21 -19.40 16.40 -0.76
N ASP A 22 -18.69 15.44 -1.28
CA ASP A 22 -17.62 15.58 -2.28
C ASP A 22 -16.14 15.77 -1.93
N ALA A 23 -15.58 15.41 -0.80
CA ALA A 23 -14.12 15.54 -0.75
C ALA A 23 -13.30 14.51 0.07
N VAL A 24 -13.87 13.37 0.51
CA VAL A 24 -13.24 12.74 1.68
C VAL A 24 -13.13 11.21 1.64
N VAL A 25 -13.19 10.54 0.51
CA VAL A 25 -13.19 9.06 0.48
C VAL A 25 -11.81 8.44 0.83
N GLY A 26 -10.71 9.16 0.67
CA GLY A 26 -9.40 8.69 1.15
C GLY A 26 -9.09 9.05 2.61
N ARG A 27 -9.70 10.12 3.13
CA ARG A 27 -9.46 10.62 4.50
C ARG A 27 -10.49 10.18 5.54
N ILE A 28 -11.74 9.97 5.14
CA ILE A 28 -12.84 9.66 6.09
C ILE A 28 -12.72 8.26 6.68
N VAL A 29 -12.04 7.37 5.96
CA VAL A 29 -11.99 5.97 6.32
C VAL A 29 -11.08 5.70 7.51
N VAL A 30 -10.15 6.60 7.82
CA VAL A 30 -9.19 6.44 8.93
C VAL A 30 -9.53 7.31 10.13
N CYS A 31 -10.16 8.47 9.96
CA CYS A 31 -10.34 9.44 11.04
C CYS A 31 -11.46 9.16 12.06
N ASN A 32 -12.36 8.21 11.83
CA ASN A 32 -13.47 7.94 12.75
C ASN A 32 -13.25 6.82 13.75
N VAL A 33 -12.08 6.18 13.76
CA VAL A 33 -11.82 4.98 14.58
C VAL A 33 -11.28 5.29 15.97
N TYR A 34 -10.77 6.51 16.23
CA TYR A 34 -9.98 6.75 17.45
C TYR A 34 -10.38 8.02 18.23
N LYS A 35 -11.60 8.07 18.78
CA LYS A 35 -11.89 8.94 19.94
C LYS A 35 -12.57 8.16 21.03
N GLU A 36 -11.83 8.05 22.14
CA GLU A 36 -12.24 7.66 23.50
C GLU A 36 -12.44 6.17 23.79
N GLY A 37 -11.49 5.62 24.56
CA GLY A 37 -11.64 4.39 25.36
C GLY A 37 -11.53 3.10 24.56
N TYR A 38 -10.49 2.33 24.78
CA TYR A 38 -10.24 1.02 24.17
C TYR A 38 -11.43 0.05 24.35
N THR A 39 -12.44 0.24 23.55
CA THR A 39 -13.38 -0.81 23.16
C THR A 39 -13.14 -1.00 21.67
N MET A 40 -12.81 -2.24 21.25
CA MET A 40 -12.67 -2.63 19.87
C MET A 40 -13.80 -2.02 19.05
N PRO A 41 -13.52 -1.17 18.03
CA PRO A 41 -14.59 -0.60 17.22
C PRO A 41 -15.32 -1.69 16.45
N GLU A 42 -16.62 -1.51 16.25
CA GLU A 42 -17.36 -2.32 15.28
C GLU A 42 -16.75 -2.14 13.90
N PHE A 43 -16.23 -3.22 13.35
CA PHE A 43 -15.43 -3.27 12.14
C PHE A 43 -16.26 -2.87 10.91
N ASN A 44 -15.95 -1.74 10.28
CA ASN A 44 -16.54 -1.32 9.02
C ASN A 44 -15.58 -1.57 7.81
N ALA A 45 -16.03 -1.19 6.65
CA ALA A 45 -15.38 -1.50 5.36
C ALA A 45 -13.87 -1.18 5.24
N VAL A 46 -13.36 -0.32 6.11
CA VAL A 46 -11.95 0.14 6.17
C VAL A 46 -11.02 -0.92 6.71
N GLU A 47 -11.47 -1.65 7.68
CA GLU A 47 -10.72 -2.73 8.33
C GLU A 47 -10.47 -3.88 7.37
N ASN A 48 -11.41 -4.12 6.47
CA ASN A 48 -11.22 -5.07 5.40
C ASN A 48 -10.03 -4.69 4.51
N THR A 49 -9.73 -3.40 4.30
CA THR A 49 -8.60 -2.99 3.47
C THR A 49 -7.25 -3.16 4.16
N LEU A 50 -7.16 -2.98 5.48
CA LEU A 50 -5.94 -3.18 6.27
C LEU A 50 -5.65 -4.66 6.51
N PHE A 51 -6.69 -5.46 6.80
CA PHE A 51 -6.52 -6.85 7.22
C PHE A 51 -6.45 -7.84 6.06
N ILE A 52 -7.08 -7.56 4.91
CA ILE A 52 -7.02 -8.47 3.75
C ILE A 52 -5.59 -8.82 3.35
N PRO A 53 -4.65 -7.85 3.22
CA PRO A 53 -3.26 -8.18 2.92
C PRO A 53 -2.61 -9.05 4.01
N MET A 54 -2.88 -8.79 5.28
CA MET A 54 -2.38 -9.60 6.38
C MET A 54 -2.91 -11.04 6.31
N LEU A 55 -4.22 -11.22 6.13
CA LEU A 55 -4.84 -12.54 5.96
C LEU A 55 -4.27 -13.29 4.74
N GLY A 56 -3.99 -12.56 3.65
CA GLY A 56 -3.35 -13.14 2.47
C GLY A 56 -1.96 -13.69 2.76
N ARG A 57 -1.13 -12.96 3.52
CA ARG A 57 0.21 -13.40 3.92
C ARG A 57 0.15 -14.58 4.90
N ILE A 58 -0.75 -14.56 5.88
CA ILE A 58 -0.97 -15.68 6.79
C ILE A 58 -1.38 -16.91 6.00
N TYR A 59 -2.37 -16.78 5.11
CA TYR A 59 -2.85 -17.89 4.28
C TYR A 59 -1.76 -18.47 3.39
N ALA A 60 -0.94 -17.63 2.75
CA ALA A 60 0.18 -18.09 1.95
C ALA A 60 1.22 -18.83 2.80
N SER A 61 1.55 -18.29 3.97
CA SER A 61 2.53 -18.89 4.88
C SER A 61 2.10 -20.25 5.42
N GLU A 62 0.79 -20.46 5.59
CA GLU A 62 0.25 -21.76 6.04
C GLU A 62 0.14 -22.78 4.92
N HIS A 63 -0.18 -22.34 3.70
CA HIS A 63 -0.60 -23.26 2.63
C HIS A 63 0.26 -23.23 1.37
N PHE A 64 0.99 -22.12 1.13
CA PHE A 64 1.72 -21.84 -0.11
C PHE A 64 3.03 -21.11 0.16
N GLN A 65 3.89 -21.73 1.00
CA GLN A 65 5.20 -21.15 1.38
C GLN A 65 6.13 -20.90 0.17
N ASN A 66 5.90 -21.62 -0.92
CA ASN A 66 6.56 -21.40 -2.21
C ASN A 66 6.19 -20.06 -2.87
N ILE A 67 5.11 -19.39 -2.43
CA ILE A 67 4.75 -18.05 -2.84
C ILE A 67 5.31 -17.02 -1.85
N LEU A 68 5.00 -17.20 -0.56
CA LEU A 68 5.45 -16.31 0.50
C LEU A 68 5.44 -17.05 1.85
N TYR A 69 6.53 -16.92 2.61
CA TYR A 69 6.57 -17.28 4.03
C TYR A 69 6.81 -16.03 4.87
N ASP A 70 5.87 -15.72 5.76
CA ASP A 70 5.86 -14.53 6.61
C ASP A 70 5.65 -14.95 8.07
N GLU A 71 6.76 -15.24 8.75
CA GLU A 71 6.75 -15.67 10.15
C GLU A 71 6.12 -14.61 11.07
N LYS A 72 6.41 -13.33 10.78
CA LYS A 72 5.86 -12.22 11.57
C LYS A 72 4.35 -12.11 11.43
N ALA A 73 3.81 -12.23 10.22
CA ALA A 73 2.37 -12.26 10.01
C ALA A 73 1.71 -13.46 10.71
N LEU A 74 2.33 -14.65 10.65
CA LEU A 74 1.85 -15.83 11.37
C LEU A 74 1.79 -15.60 12.87
N SER A 75 2.80 -14.97 13.47
CA SER A 75 2.85 -14.68 14.90
C SER A 75 1.75 -13.73 15.38
N LEU A 76 1.16 -12.96 14.48
CA LEU A 76 0.06 -12.03 14.78
C LEU A 76 -1.33 -12.65 14.58
N LYS A 77 -1.43 -13.87 14.05
CA LYS A 77 -2.70 -14.50 13.67
C LYS A 77 -3.72 -14.48 14.80
N ASP A 78 -3.32 -14.89 16.00
CA ASP A 78 -4.22 -14.97 17.16
C ASP A 78 -4.59 -13.60 17.77
N MET A 79 -3.88 -12.55 17.37
CA MET A 79 -4.17 -11.17 17.77
C MET A 79 -5.19 -10.50 16.84
N LEU A 80 -5.47 -11.10 15.68
CA LEU A 80 -6.43 -10.57 14.73
C LEU A 80 -7.87 -10.87 15.18
N PRO A 81 -8.84 -10.00 14.85
CA PRO A 81 -10.24 -10.24 15.15
C PRO A 81 -10.75 -11.55 14.53
N LYS A 82 -11.38 -12.38 15.36
CA LYS A 82 -11.92 -13.69 14.93
C LYS A 82 -12.92 -13.55 13.78
N SER A 83 -13.74 -12.50 13.80
CA SER A 83 -14.70 -12.19 12.72
C SER A 83 -14.05 -12.10 11.34
N LEU A 84 -12.79 -11.64 11.26
CA LEU A 84 -12.05 -11.57 10.01
C LEU A 84 -11.55 -12.94 9.54
N MET A 85 -11.23 -13.82 10.50
CA MET A 85 -10.80 -15.19 10.21
C MET A 85 -11.97 -16.10 9.78
N GLU A 86 -13.16 -15.82 10.31
CA GLU A 86 -14.39 -16.57 10.04
C GLU A 86 -15.10 -16.12 8.76
N THR A 87 -14.77 -14.95 8.22
CA THR A 87 -15.29 -14.51 6.93
C THR A 87 -14.71 -15.38 5.80
N GLY A 88 -15.17 -16.61 5.70
CA GLY A 88 -14.88 -17.58 4.63
C GLY A 88 -15.30 -17.12 3.22
N SER A 89 -15.51 -15.82 3.03
CA SER A 89 -15.93 -15.17 1.79
C SER A 89 -14.76 -14.86 0.84
N GLN A 90 -13.51 -14.97 1.30
CA GLN A 90 -12.37 -14.66 0.44
C GLN A 90 -11.90 -15.93 -0.29
N ASN A 91 -11.97 -15.89 -1.62
CA ASN A 91 -11.46 -16.97 -2.43
C ASN A 91 -9.92 -16.99 -2.44
N GLN A 92 -9.35 -18.17 -2.72
CA GLN A 92 -7.89 -18.37 -2.79
C GLN A 92 -7.18 -17.32 -3.65
N TYR A 93 -7.77 -16.92 -4.77
CA TYR A 93 -7.19 -15.90 -5.65
C TYR A 93 -7.03 -14.56 -4.95
N THR A 94 -8.03 -14.09 -4.21
CA THR A 94 -7.98 -12.78 -3.52
C THR A 94 -6.90 -12.77 -2.43
N LEU A 95 -6.81 -13.83 -1.62
CA LEU A 95 -5.79 -13.95 -0.58
C LEU A 95 -4.38 -14.01 -1.19
N LEU A 96 -4.19 -14.87 -2.20
CA LEU A 96 -2.88 -15.02 -2.84
C LEU A 96 -2.49 -13.82 -3.71
N ALA A 97 -3.43 -13.00 -4.17
CA ALA A 97 -3.09 -11.73 -4.83
C ALA A 97 -2.33 -10.78 -3.89
N SER A 98 -2.78 -10.67 -2.63
CA SER A 98 -2.06 -9.86 -1.63
C SER A 98 -0.70 -10.44 -1.28
N ALA A 99 -0.61 -11.75 -1.05
CA ALA A 99 0.67 -12.42 -0.79
C ALA A 99 1.65 -12.29 -1.97
N SER A 100 1.14 -12.39 -3.21
CA SER A 100 1.95 -12.20 -4.42
C SER A 100 2.51 -10.77 -4.53
N ARG A 101 1.75 -9.74 -4.07
CA ARG A 101 2.25 -8.37 -3.99
C ARG A 101 3.43 -8.29 -3.03
N SER A 102 3.29 -8.82 -1.82
CA SER A 102 4.37 -8.81 -0.84
C SER A 102 5.61 -9.57 -1.36
N ALA A 103 5.44 -10.73 -1.98
CA ALA A 103 6.54 -11.50 -2.59
C ALA A 103 7.26 -10.71 -3.71
N ASN A 104 6.52 -10.00 -4.56
CA ASN A 104 7.11 -9.13 -5.58
C ASN A 104 7.87 -7.97 -4.95
N MET A 105 7.31 -7.27 -3.95
CA MET A 105 7.99 -6.18 -3.25
C MET A 105 9.30 -6.67 -2.63
N ASP A 106 9.28 -7.82 -1.93
CA ASP A 106 10.48 -8.44 -1.37
C ASP A 106 11.56 -8.67 -2.41
N ARG A 107 11.17 -9.13 -3.62
CA ARG A 107 12.11 -9.36 -4.73
C ARG A 107 12.77 -8.05 -5.20
N TYR A 108 11.98 -6.98 -5.38
CA TYR A 108 12.50 -5.68 -5.77
C TYR A 108 13.39 -5.05 -4.70
N ILE A 109 13.04 -5.19 -3.44
CA ILE A 109 13.83 -4.71 -2.31
C ILE A 109 15.18 -5.42 -2.27
N ARG A 110 15.20 -6.75 -2.34
CA ARG A 110 16.45 -7.53 -2.35
C ARG A 110 17.32 -7.22 -3.57
N ASP A 111 16.71 -7.00 -4.74
CA ASP A 111 17.46 -6.59 -5.93
C ASP A 111 18.05 -5.19 -5.77
N PHE A 112 17.28 -4.25 -5.22
CA PHE A 112 17.78 -2.91 -4.94
C PHE A 112 18.94 -2.92 -3.94
N LEU A 113 18.81 -3.60 -2.80
CA LEU A 113 19.85 -3.67 -1.77
C LEU A 113 21.12 -4.38 -2.28
N ARG A 114 20.97 -5.40 -3.14
CA ARG A 114 22.15 -6.01 -3.82
C ARG A 114 22.89 -5.03 -4.70
N ARG A 115 22.20 -4.13 -5.41
CA ARG A 115 22.79 -3.08 -6.27
C ARG A 115 23.27 -1.86 -5.47
N LYS A 116 22.66 -1.60 -4.33
CA LYS A 116 22.85 -0.43 -3.47
C LYS A 116 22.91 -0.86 -2.01
N PRO A 117 24.04 -1.42 -1.54
CA PRO A 117 24.16 -1.94 -0.15
C PRO A 117 23.90 -0.89 0.94
N ASP A 118 24.21 0.39 0.66
CA ASP A 118 23.95 1.51 1.58
C ASP A 118 22.59 2.14 1.37
N GLY A 119 21.70 1.46 0.64
CA GLY A 119 20.36 1.96 0.30
C GLY A 119 19.43 1.98 1.50
N ILE A 120 18.41 2.84 1.38
CA ILE A 120 17.32 2.99 2.35
C ILE A 120 16.03 2.50 1.69
N ILE A 121 15.17 1.87 2.48
CA ILE A 121 13.83 1.48 2.04
C ILE A 121 12.81 2.42 2.68
N ALA A 122 11.92 2.98 1.87
CA ALA A 122 10.77 3.77 2.33
C ALA A 122 9.47 3.11 1.82
N GLU A 123 8.62 2.69 2.74
CA GLU A 123 7.37 1.99 2.47
C GLU A 123 6.19 2.95 2.70
N LEU A 124 5.51 3.35 1.61
CA LEU A 124 4.38 4.28 1.64
C LEU A 124 3.05 3.53 1.73
N GLY A 125 2.15 4.00 2.59
CA GLY A 125 0.90 3.30 2.88
C GLY A 125 1.17 1.91 3.45
N CYS A 126 2.08 1.85 4.43
CA CYS A 126 2.61 0.58 4.93
C CYS A 126 1.56 -0.27 5.65
N GLY A 127 0.47 0.33 6.15
CA GLY A 127 -0.60 -0.40 6.84
C GLY A 127 -0.06 -1.38 7.88
N LEU A 128 -0.46 -2.63 7.76
CA LEU A 128 0.04 -3.74 8.59
C LEU A 128 1.07 -4.61 7.85
N GLU A 129 1.80 -4.05 6.85
CA GLU A 129 2.84 -4.81 6.16
C GLU A 129 3.99 -5.19 7.09
N THR A 130 4.51 -6.37 6.86
CA THR A 130 5.60 -7.02 7.62
C THR A 130 6.86 -7.17 6.76
N THR A 131 6.96 -6.37 5.71
CA THR A 131 8.04 -6.39 4.71
C THR A 131 9.40 -6.26 5.35
N PHE A 132 9.56 -5.37 6.34
CA PHE A 132 10.78 -5.22 7.11
C PHE A 132 11.26 -6.56 7.68
N TYR A 133 10.40 -7.28 8.38
CA TYR A 133 10.78 -8.53 9.06
C TYR A 133 11.20 -9.65 8.10
N ARG A 134 10.69 -9.63 6.86
CA ARG A 134 11.08 -10.62 5.82
C ARG A 134 12.38 -10.27 5.10
N ASN A 135 12.81 -9.01 5.17
CA ASN A 135 13.94 -8.48 4.39
C ASN A 135 15.00 -7.78 5.24
N ASP A 136 14.89 -7.84 6.58
CA ASP A 136 15.87 -7.25 7.47
C ASP A 136 17.22 -7.99 7.37
N ASP A 137 18.24 -7.27 6.95
CA ASP A 137 19.61 -7.75 6.77
C ASP A 137 20.56 -7.36 7.93
N GLY A 138 20.01 -6.74 8.99
CA GLY A 138 20.74 -6.33 10.17
C GLY A 138 21.45 -4.96 10.06
N HIS A 139 21.39 -4.28 8.91
CA HIS A 139 22.04 -2.97 8.72
C HIS A 139 21.23 -1.94 7.94
N THR A 140 20.36 -2.36 7.01
CA THR A 140 19.55 -1.45 6.22
C THR A 140 18.59 -0.64 7.10
N ARG A 141 18.51 0.66 6.84
CA ARG A 141 17.52 1.55 7.47
C ARG A 141 16.23 1.60 6.68
N TRP A 142 15.12 1.60 7.41
CA TRP A 142 13.78 1.58 6.84
C TRP A 142 12.94 2.73 7.37
N TYR A 143 12.01 3.19 6.55
CA TYR A 143 10.97 4.14 6.92
C TYR A 143 9.62 3.58 6.51
N ALA A 144 8.73 3.43 7.47
CA ALA A 144 7.34 3.04 7.21
C ALA A 144 6.46 4.29 7.39
N VAL A 145 5.79 4.69 6.32
CA VAL A 145 5.01 5.93 6.25
C VAL A 145 3.54 5.59 6.10
N ASP A 146 2.71 6.09 7.01
CA ASP A 146 1.26 5.99 6.90
C ASP A 146 0.59 7.08 7.74
N LEU A 147 -0.72 7.23 7.63
CA LEU A 147 -1.51 8.15 8.42
C LEU A 147 -1.40 7.87 9.92
N LEU A 148 -1.52 8.90 10.75
CA LEU A 148 -1.34 8.81 12.20
C LEU A 148 -2.15 7.66 12.82
N ASP A 149 -3.45 7.56 12.48
CA ASP A 149 -4.32 6.55 13.05
C ASP A 149 -3.91 5.12 12.67
N VAL A 150 -3.41 4.93 11.43
CA VAL A 150 -2.87 3.65 10.98
C VAL A 150 -1.59 3.31 11.72
N MET A 151 -0.70 4.28 11.91
CA MET A 151 0.55 4.11 12.65
C MET A 151 0.30 3.79 14.12
N ASP A 152 -0.66 4.45 14.75
CA ASP A 152 -1.03 4.17 16.14
C ASP A 152 -1.57 2.75 16.29
N TYR A 153 -2.43 2.32 15.37
CA TYR A 153 -2.90 0.93 15.35
C TYR A 153 -1.76 -0.06 15.04
N ARG A 154 -0.91 0.24 14.05
CA ARG A 154 0.26 -0.57 13.71
C ARG A 154 1.14 -0.83 14.94
N LYS A 155 1.43 0.18 15.74
CA LYS A 155 2.26 0.08 16.95
C LYS A 155 1.69 -0.89 17.98
N THR A 156 0.39 -1.09 18.02
CA THR A 156 -0.24 -2.06 18.95
C THR A 156 0.09 -3.52 18.59
N LEU A 157 0.29 -3.81 17.30
CA LEU A 157 0.58 -5.15 16.79
C LEU A 157 2.06 -5.36 16.45
N LEU A 158 2.70 -4.33 15.95
CA LEU A 158 4.05 -4.31 15.42
C LEU A 158 4.82 -3.16 16.11
N PRO A 159 5.46 -3.40 17.26
CA PRO A 159 6.32 -2.40 17.88
C PRO A 159 7.39 -1.90 16.90
N GLU A 160 7.72 -0.62 16.95
CA GLU A 160 8.71 0.01 16.09
C GLU A 160 10.09 -0.66 16.27
N PRO A 161 10.65 -1.28 15.22
CA PRO A 161 11.95 -1.91 15.30
C PRO A 161 13.08 -0.86 15.32
N GLU A 162 14.24 -1.20 15.83
CA GLU A 162 15.40 -0.29 15.91
C GLU A 162 15.80 0.31 14.54
N ARG A 163 15.71 -0.48 13.46
CA ARG A 163 16.12 -0.06 12.11
C ARG A 163 14.97 0.36 11.22
N GLN A 164 13.74 0.39 11.71
CA GLN A 164 12.58 0.87 10.95
C GLN A 164 11.94 2.04 11.68
N THR A 165 12.07 3.24 11.14
CA THR A 165 11.40 4.44 11.67
C THR A 165 9.93 4.47 11.21
N TYR A 166 9.02 4.63 12.16
CA TYR A 166 7.60 4.83 11.89
C TYR A 166 7.31 6.33 11.75
N PHE A 167 6.99 6.75 10.54
CA PHE A 167 6.63 8.12 10.22
C PHE A 167 5.11 8.26 10.06
N ALA A 168 4.47 8.90 11.03
CA ALA A 168 3.04 9.21 10.98
C ALA A 168 2.82 10.50 10.18
N GLY A 169 2.29 10.39 8.96
CA GLY A 169 2.09 11.54 8.09
C GLY A 169 1.51 11.18 6.72
N ASP A 170 1.29 12.19 5.92
CA ASP A 170 0.81 12.02 4.55
C ASP A 170 1.94 11.52 3.65
N ALA A 171 1.75 10.35 3.02
CA ALA A 171 2.70 9.78 2.06
C ALA A 171 2.96 10.69 0.84
N PHE A 172 2.05 11.64 0.56
CA PHE A 172 2.17 12.61 -0.53
C PHE A 172 2.79 13.95 -0.11
N SER A 173 3.13 14.13 1.19
CA SER A 173 3.95 15.26 1.66
C SER A 173 5.44 14.97 1.48
N ASP A 174 6.28 16.01 1.58
CA ASP A 174 7.74 15.86 1.53
C ASP A 174 8.39 15.70 2.92
N ASP A 175 7.60 15.67 4.00
CA ASP A 175 8.12 15.66 5.37
C ASP A 175 8.95 14.41 5.67
N TRP A 176 8.46 13.24 5.28
CA TRP A 176 9.18 11.98 5.46
C TRP A 176 10.46 11.92 4.60
N LEU A 177 10.43 12.53 3.39
CA LEU A 177 11.60 12.64 2.52
C LEU A 177 12.67 13.54 3.12
N ARG A 178 12.27 14.69 3.65
CA ARG A 178 13.17 15.59 4.37
C ARG A 178 13.82 14.90 5.55
N ARG A 179 13.05 14.09 6.29
CA ARG A 179 13.58 13.30 7.39
C ARG A 179 14.63 12.31 6.91
N ILE A 180 14.39 11.57 5.84
CA ILE A 180 15.39 10.66 5.26
C ILE A 180 16.65 11.42 4.85
N ARG A 181 16.51 12.59 4.22
CA ARG A 181 17.66 13.39 3.77
C ARG A 181 18.44 14.05 4.90
N ILE A 182 17.82 14.33 6.04
CA ILE A 182 18.52 14.74 7.26
C ILE A 182 19.35 13.56 7.80
N ASP A 183 18.77 12.39 7.86
CA ASP A 183 19.41 11.19 8.43
C ASP A 183 20.47 10.59 7.49
N ALA A 184 20.31 10.77 6.16
CA ALA A 184 21.20 10.25 5.13
C ALA A 184 21.10 11.08 3.83
N PRO A 185 21.87 12.18 3.69
CA PRO A 185 21.71 13.17 2.60
C PRO A 185 21.80 12.58 1.19
N ASP A 186 22.74 11.66 0.95
CA ASP A 186 23.06 11.15 -0.37
C ASP A 186 22.69 9.67 -0.59
N ALA A 187 22.10 9.03 0.42
CA ALA A 187 21.78 7.62 0.33
C ALA A 187 20.79 7.33 -0.82
N PRO A 188 20.99 6.28 -1.60
CA PRO A 188 19.99 5.82 -2.54
C PRO A 188 18.75 5.31 -1.79
N VAL A 189 17.56 5.62 -2.29
CA VAL A 189 16.30 5.24 -1.64
C VAL A 189 15.44 4.43 -2.61
N LEU A 190 14.96 3.29 -2.18
CA LEU A 190 13.85 2.61 -2.83
C LEU A 190 12.56 2.94 -2.09
N VAL A 191 11.63 3.55 -2.80
CA VAL A 191 10.28 3.80 -2.34
C VAL A 191 9.38 2.67 -2.82
N THR A 192 8.67 2.02 -1.91
CA THR A 192 7.67 1.00 -2.24
C THR A 192 6.26 1.50 -1.90
N ALA A 193 5.29 1.24 -2.80
CA ALA A 193 3.90 1.62 -2.59
C ALA A 193 2.96 0.48 -3.03
N GLY A 194 2.64 -0.41 -2.09
CA GLY A 194 1.83 -1.60 -2.36
C GLY A 194 0.34 -1.35 -2.15
N GLY A 195 -0.46 -1.32 -3.24
CA GLY A 195 -1.91 -1.14 -3.17
C GLY A 195 -2.35 0.28 -2.78
N LEU A 196 -1.47 1.27 -2.89
CA LEU A 196 -1.73 2.64 -2.46
C LEU A 196 -2.24 3.52 -3.60
N PHE A 197 -1.53 3.56 -4.72
CA PHE A 197 -1.76 4.59 -5.74
C PHE A 197 -3.11 4.52 -6.44
N HIS A 198 -3.74 3.36 -6.45
CA HIS A 198 -5.08 3.17 -7.07
C HIS A 198 -6.16 4.14 -6.56
N TYR A 199 -6.04 4.60 -5.32
CA TYR A 199 -7.02 5.44 -4.65
C TYR A 199 -6.88 6.94 -4.95
N PHE A 200 -5.85 7.36 -5.68
CA PHE A 200 -5.52 8.75 -5.93
C PHE A 200 -5.70 9.13 -7.39
N GLU A 201 -5.99 10.41 -7.63
CA GLU A 201 -6.03 10.99 -8.98
C GLU A 201 -4.63 10.95 -9.62
N GLU A 202 -4.57 10.85 -10.95
CA GLU A 202 -3.31 10.74 -11.69
C GLU A 202 -2.35 11.89 -11.35
N GLU A 203 -2.84 13.13 -11.32
CA GLU A 203 -2.00 14.29 -11.03
C GLU A 203 -1.40 14.27 -9.61
N THR A 204 -2.13 13.74 -8.63
CA THR A 204 -1.61 13.57 -7.27
C THR A 204 -0.44 12.59 -7.25
N VAL A 205 -0.56 11.45 -7.93
CA VAL A 205 0.52 10.46 -8.03
C VAL A 205 1.69 11.02 -8.83
N LEU A 206 1.44 11.71 -9.95
CA LEU A 206 2.48 12.33 -10.75
C LEU A 206 3.23 13.42 -9.96
N ALA A 207 2.53 14.22 -9.14
CA ALA A 207 3.15 15.23 -8.28
C ALA A 207 4.12 14.57 -7.27
N LEU A 208 3.71 13.47 -6.62
CA LEU A 208 4.60 12.69 -5.76
C LEU A 208 5.82 12.17 -6.53
N LEU A 209 5.62 11.54 -7.70
CA LEU A 209 6.71 10.98 -8.47
C LEU A 209 7.71 12.05 -8.94
N ARG A 210 7.22 13.23 -9.34
CA ARG A 210 8.08 14.40 -9.66
C ARG A 210 8.82 14.93 -8.43
N MET A 211 8.16 14.96 -7.28
CA MET A 211 8.80 15.35 -6.02
C MET A 211 9.95 14.39 -5.68
N LEU A 212 9.75 13.07 -5.81
CA LEU A 212 10.80 12.07 -5.60
C LEU A 212 11.99 12.28 -6.55
N GLN A 213 11.73 12.60 -7.83
CA GLN A 213 12.79 12.93 -8.80
C GLN A 213 13.62 14.14 -8.35
N ASN A 214 12.95 15.18 -7.85
CA ASN A 214 13.62 16.40 -7.37
C ASN A 214 14.51 16.17 -6.15
N PHE A 215 14.14 15.22 -5.27
CA PHE A 215 14.98 14.83 -4.15
C PHE A 215 16.21 14.00 -4.58
N GLY A 216 16.18 13.43 -5.78
CA GLY A 216 17.29 12.69 -6.39
C GLY A 216 17.63 11.35 -5.75
N ASN A 217 18.33 10.53 -6.50
CA ASN A 217 18.81 9.19 -6.08
C ASN A 217 17.70 8.28 -5.52
N MET A 218 16.53 8.28 -6.17
CA MET A 218 15.37 7.50 -5.77
C MET A 218 14.88 6.57 -6.87
N GLU A 219 14.44 5.39 -6.47
CA GLU A 219 13.72 4.44 -7.30
C GLU A 219 12.35 4.19 -6.65
N VAL A 220 11.31 3.99 -7.46
CA VAL A 220 9.94 3.75 -6.96
C VAL A 220 9.39 2.47 -7.55
N VAL A 221 8.89 1.59 -6.71
CA VAL A 221 8.22 0.34 -7.11
C VAL A 221 6.81 0.31 -6.54
N PHE A 222 5.84 0.02 -7.39
CA PHE A 222 4.45 -0.09 -7.00
C PHE A 222 3.69 -1.08 -7.89
N ASP A 223 2.54 -1.55 -7.42
CA ASP A 223 1.61 -2.35 -8.22
C ASP A 223 0.57 -1.48 -8.93
N SER A 224 0.21 -1.87 -10.13
CA SER A 224 -0.80 -1.16 -10.92
C SER A 224 -1.57 -2.10 -11.85
N VAL A 225 -2.60 -1.57 -12.48
CA VAL A 225 -3.39 -2.21 -13.53
C VAL A 225 -3.45 -1.28 -14.75
N ASN A 226 -3.87 -1.80 -15.90
CA ASN A 226 -4.22 -0.95 -17.03
C ASN A 226 -5.62 -0.33 -16.88
N LYS A 227 -6.02 0.52 -17.81
CA LYS A 227 -7.34 1.17 -17.85
C LYS A 227 -8.50 0.17 -17.75
N SER A 228 -8.42 -0.96 -18.44
CA SER A 228 -9.46 -2.02 -18.41
C SER A 228 -9.51 -2.70 -17.03
N GLY A 229 -8.35 -3.00 -16.44
CA GLY A 229 -8.24 -3.54 -15.09
C GLY A 229 -8.82 -2.59 -14.05
N MET A 230 -8.57 -1.29 -14.18
CA MET A 230 -9.17 -0.27 -13.31
C MET A 230 -10.69 -0.28 -13.39
N GLY A 231 -11.26 -0.42 -14.58
CA GLY A 231 -12.71 -0.56 -14.77
C GLY A 231 -13.28 -1.80 -14.06
N MET A 232 -12.55 -2.93 -14.08
CA MET A 232 -12.93 -4.16 -13.35
C MET A 232 -12.83 -3.99 -11.83
N LEU A 233 -11.77 -3.37 -11.34
CA LEU A 233 -11.60 -3.08 -9.91
C LEU A 233 -12.72 -2.21 -9.38
N ARG A 234 -13.07 -1.13 -10.07
CA ARG A 234 -14.19 -0.24 -9.72
C ARG A 234 -15.51 -1.03 -9.60
N LYS A 235 -15.84 -1.88 -10.58
CA LYS A 235 -17.05 -2.70 -10.56
C LYS A 235 -17.06 -3.68 -9.39
N LYS A 236 -15.92 -4.30 -9.07
CA LYS A 236 -15.78 -5.24 -7.95
C LYS A 236 -15.98 -4.51 -6.61
N TYR A 237 -15.38 -3.34 -6.45
CA TYR A 237 -15.48 -2.53 -5.23
C TYR A 237 -16.91 -2.02 -5.00
N MET A 238 -17.57 -1.51 -6.04
CA MET A 238 -18.99 -1.11 -5.97
C MET A 238 -19.90 -2.25 -5.51
N LYS A 239 -19.63 -3.48 -5.96
CA LYS A 239 -20.42 -4.67 -5.58
C LYS A 239 -20.19 -5.09 -4.13
N GLN A 240 -18.98 -4.91 -3.58
CA GLN A 240 -18.62 -5.34 -2.22
C GLN A 240 -19.03 -4.33 -1.14
N MET A 241 -18.99 -3.04 -1.45
CA MET A 241 -19.18 -1.97 -0.48
C MET A 241 -20.60 -1.39 -0.47
N GLY A 242 -21.47 -1.78 -1.41
CA GLY A 242 -22.86 -1.29 -1.46
C GLY A 242 -23.01 0.22 -1.76
N HIS A 243 -21.94 0.95 -1.96
CA HIS A 243 -21.91 2.38 -2.23
C HIS A 243 -21.09 2.70 -3.48
N ALA A 244 -21.63 3.63 -4.30
CA ALA A 244 -21.09 4.01 -5.59
C ALA A 244 -19.75 4.79 -5.56
N ASP A 245 -19.19 5.10 -4.39
CA ASP A 245 -18.18 6.14 -4.22
C ASP A 245 -16.76 5.69 -3.91
N ALA A 246 -16.43 4.39 -3.95
CA ALA A 246 -15.04 3.98 -3.91
C ALA A 246 -14.36 4.31 -5.25
N LYS A 247 -13.98 5.56 -5.40
CA LYS A 247 -13.32 6.07 -6.59
C LYS A 247 -11.88 5.56 -6.60
N MET A 248 -11.59 4.60 -7.47
CA MET A 248 -10.23 4.22 -7.85
C MET A 248 -9.89 4.93 -9.15
N PHE A 249 -8.76 5.61 -9.21
CA PHE A 249 -8.45 6.55 -10.30
C PHE A 249 -7.20 6.15 -11.07
N PHE A 250 -6.09 5.93 -10.37
CA PHE A 250 -4.78 5.79 -10.97
C PHE A 250 -4.58 4.40 -11.58
N TYR A 251 -4.15 4.38 -12.82
CA TYR A 251 -3.74 3.18 -13.55
C TYR A 251 -2.54 3.49 -14.44
N VAL A 252 -1.81 2.46 -14.84
CA VAL A 252 -0.63 2.58 -15.71
C VAL A 252 -0.81 1.66 -16.91
N ASP A 253 -1.00 2.23 -18.09
CA ASP A 253 -1.04 1.43 -19.31
C ASP A 253 0.38 0.96 -19.71
N SER A 254 1.40 1.79 -19.49
CA SER A 254 2.80 1.44 -19.73
C SER A 254 3.73 2.27 -18.85
N ALA A 255 4.74 1.62 -18.26
CA ALA A 255 5.74 2.28 -17.43
C ALA A 255 6.52 3.34 -18.22
N ALA A 256 6.78 3.10 -19.50
CA ALA A 256 7.43 4.07 -20.38
C ALA A 256 6.55 5.31 -20.63
N ALA A 257 5.23 5.15 -20.74
CA ALA A 257 4.31 6.27 -20.87
C ALA A 257 4.22 7.05 -19.53
N LEU A 258 4.23 6.36 -18.40
CA LEU A 258 4.28 6.99 -17.08
C LEU A 258 5.56 7.82 -16.91
N ALA A 259 6.73 7.27 -17.24
CA ALA A 259 7.99 7.99 -17.14
C ALA A 259 7.98 9.28 -17.97
N ARG A 260 7.39 9.26 -19.19
CA ARG A 260 7.21 10.48 -20.00
C ARG A 260 6.29 11.51 -19.34
N LYS A 261 5.25 11.07 -18.62
CA LYS A 261 4.34 11.97 -17.89
C LYS A 261 4.98 12.58 -16.64
N ILE A 262 5.84 11.82 -15.97
CA ILE A 262 6.65 12.34 -14.86
C ILE A 262 7.55 13.47 -15.38
N GLY A 263 8.17 13.26 -16.53
CA GLY A 263 9.08 14.24 -17.16
C GLY A 263 10.49 14.18 -16.57
N CYS A 264 11.27 15.22 -16.79
CA CYS A 264 12.69 15.29 -16.39
C CYS A 264 13.48 14.08 -16.94
N ASP A 265 14.34 13.49 -16.13
CA ASP A 265 15.13 12.31 -16.49
C ASP A 265 14.48 10.98 -16.06
N ALA A 266 13.18 11.00 -15.77
CA ALA A 266 12.47 9.82 -15.32
C ALA A 266 12.48 8.73 -16.40
N ARG A 267 12.75 7.51 -15.98
CA ARG A 267 12.81 6.34 -16.87
C ARG A 267 12.13 5.13 -16.25
N ALA A 268 11.49 4.33 -17.11
CA ALA A 268 11.03 3.02 -16.72
C ALA A 268 12.24 2.09 -16.53
N VAL A 269 12.36 1.48 -15.36
CA VAL A 269 13.40 0.49 -15.04
C VAL A 269 12.87 -0.91 -15.35
N ALA A 270 11.63 -1.20 -14.90
CA ALA A 270 10.97 -2.45 -15.18
C ALA A 270 9.45 -2.27 -15.27
N GLU A 271 8.82 -3.13 -16.04
CA GLU A 271 7.38 -3.36 -16.08
C GLU A 271 7.16 -4.85 -16.25
N GLU A 272 6.65 -5.51 -15.22
CA GLU A 272 6.55 -6.96 -15.18
C GLU A 272 5.10 -7.40 -14.86
N PRO A 273 4.59 -8.46 -15.54
CA PRO A 273 3.34 -9.07 -15.13
C PRO A 273 3.40 -9.48 -13.65
N TYR A 274 2.31 -9.24 -12.93
CA TYR A 274 2.26 -9.39 -11.48
C TYR A 274 2.53 -10.82 -10.99
N TYR A 275 2.07 -11.83 -11.74
CA TYR A 275 2.24 -13.23 -11.39
C TYR A 275 3.37 -13.92 -12.16
N LEU A 276 4.27 -13.16 -12.79
CA LEU A 276 5.39 -13.70 -13.59
C LEU A 276 6.31 -14.59 -12.75
N HIS A 277 6.65 -14.14 -11.55
CA HIS A 277 7.60 -14.81 -10.66
C HIS A 277 6.91 -15.60 -9.53
N ILE A 278 5.60 -15.77 -9.61
CA ILE A 278 4.83 -16.48 -8.59
C ILE A 278 4.74 -17.95 -8.94
N ASP A 279 5.22 -18.81 -8.04
CA ASP A 279 5.08 -20.25 -8.18
C ASP A 279 3.61 -20.66 -8.01
N LYS A 280 3.01 -21.16 -9.08
CA LYS A 280 1.60 -21.56 -9.13
C LYS A 280 1.39 -23.05 -8.80
N THR A 281 2.42 -23.75 -8.30
CA THR A 281 2.33 -25.16 -7.91
C THR A 281 1.34 -25.31 -6.76
N GLY A 282 0.49 -26.33 -6.80
CA GLY A 282 -0.51 -26.63 -5.76
C GLY A 282 -1.75 -25.75 -5.77
N LEU A 283 -1.80 -24.65 -6.56
CA LEU A 283 -2.99 -23.82 -6.64
C LEU A 283 -4.16 -24.49 -7.34
N LYS A 284 -5.38 -24.12 -6.92
CA LYS A 284 -6.61 -24.51 -7.63
C LYS A 284 -6.57 -24.02 -9.08
N LEU A 285 -7.13 -24.80 -10.00
CA LEU A 285 -7.16 -24.44 -11.42
C LEU A 285 -7.86 -23.09 -11.65
N SER A 286 -8.94 -22.83 -10.95
CA SER A 286 -9.65 -21.53 -11.00
C SER A 286 -8.75 -20.35 -10.60
N THR A 287 -7.90 -20.52 -9.58
CA THR A 287 -6.93 -19.51 -9.15
C THR A 287 -5.87 -19.26 -10.21
N LYS A 288 -5.30 -20.35 -10.77
CA LYS A 288 -4.31 -20.24 -11.87
C LYS A 288 -4.91 -19.50 -13.07
N LEU A 289 -6.12 -19.84 -13.44
CA LEU A 289 -6.83 -19.19 -14.55
C LEU A 289 -7.07 -17.70 -14.25
N SER A 290 -7.52 -17.38 -13.03
CA SER A 290 -7.73 -15.98 -12.62
C SER A 290 -6.44 -15.15 -12.64
N MET A 291 -5.31 -15.71 -12.18
CA MET A 291 -3.99 -15.06 -12.26
C MET A 291 -3.59 -14.81 -13.71
N ASN A 292 -3.74 -15.78 -14.60
CA ASN A 292 -3.38 -15.65 -16.01
C ASN A 292 -4.30 -14.63 -16.73
N VAL A 293 -5.59 -14.61 -16.40
CA VAL A 293 -6.53 -13.61 -16.93
C VAL A 293 -6.16 -12.22 -16.43
N SER A 294 -5.81 -12.08 -15.17
CA SER A 294 -5.40 -10.81 -14.58
C SER A 294 -4.13 -10.26 -15.23
N ASP A 295 -3.09 -11.07 -15.41
CA ASP A 295 -1.87 -10.67 -16.10
C ASP A 295 -2.13 -10.25 -17.56
N ARG A 296 -3.01 -10.98 -18.26
CA ARG A 296 -3.22 -10.80 -19.70
C ARG A 296 -4.19 -9.68 -20.06
N PHE A 297 -5.31 -9.55 -19.34
CA PHE A 297 -6.39 -8.62 -19.70
C PHE A 297 -6.44 -7.37 -18.83
N CYS A 298 -6.20 -7.51 -17.52
CA CYS A 298 -6.15 -6.37 -16.61
C CYS A 298 -4.74 -5.80 -16.55
N MET A 299 -3.76 -6.51 -17.15
CA MET A 299 -2.34 -6.16 -17.10
C MET A 299 -1.95 -5.74 -15.68
N VAL A 300 -2.36 -6.57 -14.69
CA VAL A 300 -1.88 -6.39 -13.31
C VAL A 300 -0.38 -6.55 -13.34
N LYS A 301 0.33 -5.57 -12.82
CA LYS A 301 1.78 -5.47 -13.02
C LYS A 301 2.47 -4.81 -11.85
N MET A 302 3.77 -5.08 -11.76
CA MET A 302 4.70 -4.28 -10.99
C MET A 302 5.35 -3.24 -11.91
N VAL A 303 5.40 -2.01 -11.44
CA VAL A 303 6.00 -0.87 -12.14
C VAL A 303 7.19 -0.36 -11.32
N HIS A 304 8.35 -0.25 -11.97
CA HIS A 304 9.57 0.29 -11.39
C HIS A 304 10.04 1.47 -12.24
N VAL A 305 10.10 2.64 -11.66
CA VAL A 305 10.58 3.89 -12.26
C VAL A 305 11.71 4.49 -11.42
N LYS A 306 12.56 5.25 -12.13
CA LYS A 306 13.72 5.91 -11.53
C LYS A 306 13.87 7.30 -12.10
#